data_467cd5a8c0a31b118f78f719eb9c2ce9
#
_entry.id   467cd5a8c0a31b118f78f719eb9c2ce9
#
_cell.length_a   1.000
_cell.length_b   1.000
_cell.length_c   1.000
_cell.angle_alpha   90.00
_cell.angle_beta   90.00
_cell.angle_gamma   90.00
#
_symmetry.space_group_name_H-M   'P 1'
#
loop_
_entity.id
_entity.type
_entity.pdbx_description
1 polymer ?
#
loop_
_entity_poly.entity_id
_entity_poly.type
_entity_poly.pdbx_seq_one_letter_code
_entity_poly.pdbx_strand_id
1 'polypeptide(L)'
;AHNVKIGEDCMIAGQVGFAGSSTIGNNVSIGGRAGISGHLKIGNNVRIGGGSGVVKDIDDNQIVMGYPAVPLKEFLKNSKK
;
A
#
# COMPACT_ATOMS: atom_id res chain seq x y z
N ALA A 1 7.53 -13.02 3.78
CA ALA A 1 6.57 -12.72 4.87
C ALA A 1 5.59 -13.86 5.05
N HIS A 2 5.17 -14.09 6.28
CA HIS A 2 4.25 -15.17 6.61
C HIS A 2 2.80 -14.69 6.55
N ASN A 3 1.92 -15.53 6.02
CA ASN A 3 0.48 -15.30 6.07
C ASN A 3 0.02 -14.02 5.38
N VAL A 4 0.73 -13.59 4.36
CA VAL A 4 0.26 -12.49 3.53
C VAL A 4 -0.75 -13.06 2.55
N LYS A 5 -1.94 -12.48 2.53
CA LYS A 5 -3.01 -12.88 1.60
C LYS A 5 -3.18 -11.78 0.56
N ILE A 6 -3.11 -12.17 -0.70
CA ILE A 6 -3.20 -11.22 -1.80
C ILE A 6 -4.37 -11.63 -2.68
N GLY A 7 -5.27 -10.69 -2.94
CA GLY A 7 -6.44 -10.94 -3.77
C GLY A 7 -6.10 -11.09 -5.25
N GLU A 8 -7.13 -11.02 -6.09
CA GLU A 8 -7.00 -11.22 -7.53
C GLU A 8 -6.61 -9.92 -8.24
N ASP A 9 -5.96 -10.07 -9.38
CA ASP A 9 -5.62 -8.96 -10.29
C ASP A 9 -4.75 -7.89 -9.63
N CYS A 10 -3.87 -8.30 -8.74
CA CYS A 10 -2.95 -7.37 -8.10
C CYS A 10 -1.66 -7.25 -8.91
N MET A 11 -1.12 -6.04 -8.97
CA MET A 11 0.18 -5.76 -9.56
C MET A 11 1.14 -5.33 -8.47
N ILE A 12 2.14 -6.14 -8.24
CA ILE A 12 3.11 -5.88 -7.18
C ILE A 12 4.48 -5.77 -7.85
N ALA A 13 5.04 -4.58 -7.84
CA ALA A 13 6.34 -4.33 -8.47
C ALA A 13 7.48 -4.94 -7.63
N GLY A 14 8.69 -4.87 -8.17
CA GLY A 14 9.84 -5.47 -7.51
C GLY A 14 10.17 -4.86 -6.17
N GLN A 15 10.74 -5.68 -5.29
CA GLN A 15 11.26 -5.28 -3.98
C GLN A 15 10.21 -4.73 -3.03
N VAL A 16 8.94 -5.09 -3.22
CA VAL A 16 7.90 -4.76 -2.25
C VAL A 16 8.05 -5.67 -1.04
N GLY A 17 8.07 -5.08 0.14
CA GLY A 17 8.18 -5.83 1.39
C GLY A 17 6.84 -5.90 2.11
N PHE A 18 6.51 -7.10 2.58
CA PHE A 18 5.33 -7.31 3.43
C PHE A 18 5.79 -7.85 4.78
N ALA A 19 5.44 -7.19 5.84
CA ALA A 19 5.53 -7.82 7.15
C ALA A 19 4.36 -8.81 7.29
N GLY A 20 4.47 -9.74 8.19
CA GLY A 20 3.52 -10.87 8.24
C GLY A 20 2.08 -10.49 8.49
N SER A 21 1.18 -11.38 8.10
CA SER A 21 -0.26 -11.33 8.41
C SER A 21 -1.01 -10.14 7.83
N SER A 22 -0.56 -9.60 6.71
CA SER A 22 -1.28 -8.54 6.01
C SER A 22 -2.23 -9.14 4.99
N THR A 23 -3.36 -8.47 4.75
CA THR A 23 -4.36 -8.88 3.77
C THR A 23 -4.50 -7.78 2.73
N ILE A 24 -4.30 -8.16 1.47
CA ILE A 24 -4.40 -7.24 0.34
C ILE A 24 -5.66 -7.59 -0.44
N GLY A 25 -6.49 -6.60 -0.70
CA GLY A 25 -7.73 -6.81 -1.45
C GLY A 25 -7.48 -7.11 -2.93
N ASN A 26 -8.52 -6.99 -3.74
CA ASN A 26 -8.46 -7.27 -5.17
C ASN A 26 -8.08 -6.00 -5.93
N ASN A 27 -7.42 -6.18 -7.07
CA ASN A 27 -7.10 -5.09 -7.99
C ASN A 27 -6.25 -3.99 -7.32
N VAL A 28 -5.27 -4.41 -6.51
CA VAL A 28 -4.37 -3.49 -5.82
C VAL A 28 -3.07 -3.38 -6.61
N SER A 29 -2.58 -2.15 -6.78
CA SER A 29 -1.29 -1.90 -7.42
C SER A 29 -0.32 -1.34 -6.39
N ILE A 30 0.84 -1.98 -6.27
CA ILE A 30 1.86 -1.56 -5.30
C ILE A 30 3.14 -1.26 -6.07
N GLY A 31 3.60 -0.02 -5.96
CA GLY A 31 4.81 0.43 -6.62
C GLY A 31 6.07 -0.19 -6.04
N GLY A 32 7.16 -0.15 -6.80
CA GLY A 32 8.42 -0.75 -6.40
C GLY A 32 8.95 -0.22 -5.08
N ARG A 33 9.55 -1.10 -4.30
CA ARG A 33 10.17 -0.78 -3.01
C ARG A 33 9.22 -0.26 -1.94
N ALA A 34 7.92 -0.40 -2.14
CA ALA A 34 6.96 -0.07 -1.09
C ALA A 34 7.05 -1.09 0.05
N GLY A 35 6.73 -0.66 1.26
CA GLY A 35 6.72 -1.54 2.42
C GLY A 35 5.35 -1.52 3.08
N ILE A 36 4.87 -2.70 3.47
CA ILE A 36 3.58 -2.86 4.15
C ILE A 36 3.85 -3.44 5.53
N SER A 37 3.47 -2.72 6.57
CA SER A 37 3.61 -3.21 7.94
C SER A 37 2.70 -4.41 8.20
N GLY A 38 3.00 -5.18 9.23
CA GLY A 38 2.22 -6.38 9.54
C GLY A 38 0.83 -6.09 10.08
N HIS A 39 -0.07 -7.07 9.93
CA HIS A 39 -1.43 -7.03 10.47
C HIS A 39 -2.29 -5.91 9.89
N LEU A 40 -2.05 -5.52 8.66
CA LEU A 40 -2.84 -4.49 7.99
C LEU A 40 -3.83 -5.08 7.02
N LYS A 41 -4.90 -4.35 6.78
CA LYS A 41 -5.87 -4.63 5.72
C LYS A 41 -5.80 -3.54 4.67
N ILE A 42 -5.53 -3.96 3.45
CA ILE A 42 -5.53 -3.05 2.30
C ILE A 42 -6.78 -3.38 1.49
N GLY A 43 -7.62 -2.38 1.28
CA GLY A 43 -8.89 -2.56 0.59
C GLY A 43 -8.73 -2.91 -0.89
N ASN A 44 -9.85 -2.92 -1.61
CA ASN A 44 -9.87 -3.20 -3.05
C ASN A 44 -9.59 -1.93 -3.86
N ASN A 45 -9.02 -2.11 -5.03
CA ASN A 45 -8.76 -0.99 -5.96
C ASN A 45 -7.85 0.09 -5.36
N VAL A 46 -6.92 -0.32 -4.50
CA VAL A 46 -5.98 0.59 -3.85
C VAL A 46 -4.72 0.71 -4.70
N ARG A 47 -4.17 1.91 -4.77
CA ARG A 47 -2.88 2.16 -5.42
C ARG A 47 -1.90 2.70 -4.40
N ILE A 48 -0.74 2.06 -4.33
CA ILE A 48 0.31 2.44 -3.39
C ILE A 48 1.53 2.85 -4.21
N GLY A 49 1.96 4.09 -4.05
CA GLY A 49 3.10 4.63 -4.79
C GLY A 49 4.41 3.94 -4.46
N GLY A 50 5.36 3.98 -5.39
CA GLY A 50 6.68 3.39 -5.17
C GLY A 50 7.39 4.04 -3.99
N GLY A 51 8.11 3.24 -3.21
CA GLY A 51 8.84 3.72 -2.05
C GLY A 51 7.97 4.11 -0.86
N SER A 52 6.66 3.87 -0.92
CA SER A 52 5.75 4.23 0.17
C SER A 52 5.88 3.27 1.35
N GLY A 53 5.62 3.77 2.55
CA GLY A 53 5.58 2.95 3.75
C GLY A 53 4.19 2.95 4.35
N VAL A 54 3.49 1.83 4.23
CA VAL A 54 2.11 1.70 4.73
C VAL A 54 2.16 1.19 6.16
N VAL A 55 1.62 1.98 7.09
CA VAL A 55 1.67 1.69 8.52
C VAL A 55 0.27 1.59 9.15
N LYS A 56 -0.78 1.71 8.36
CA LYS A 56 -2.16 1.55 8.84
C LYS A 56 -3.04 1.03 7.71
N ASP A 57 -4.22 0.56 8.06
CA ASP A 57 -5.17 0.03 7.09
C ASP A 57 -5.52 1.09 6.04
N ILE A 58 -5.82 0.61 4.84
CA ILE A 58 -6.22 1.49 3.72
C ILE A 58 -7.60 1.04 3.24
N ASP A 59 -8.53 2.00 3.17
CA ASP A 59 -9.87 1.74 2.66
C ASP A 59 -9.87 1.52 1.15
N ASP A 60 -10.97 1.00 0.64
CA ASP A 60 -11.13 0.76 -0.80
C ASP A 60 -10.97 2.04 -1.61
N ASN A 61 -10.46 1.89 -2.81
CA ASN A 61 -10.39 2.97 -3.81
C ASN A 61 -9.49 4.14 -3.41
N GLN A 62 -8.53 3.92 -2.53
CA GLN A 62 -7.60 4.96 -2.13
C GLN A 62 -6.31 4.91 -2.96
N ILE A 63 -5.71 6.08 -3.15
CA ILE A 63 -4.37 6.22 -3.72
C ILE A 63 -3.51 6.84 -2.64
N VAL A 64 -2.46 6.14 -2.24
CA VAL A 64 -1.61 6.59 -1.13
C VAL A 64 -0.15 6.70 -1.56
N MET A 65 0.57 7.61 -0.92
CA MET A 65 1.97 7.89 -1.20
C MET A 65 2.70 8.26 0.09
N GLY A 66 4.00 8.06 0.08
CA GLY A 66 4.87 8.57 1.12
C GLY A 66 5.11 7.63 2.27
N TYR A 67 5.83 8.10 3.27
CA TYR A 67 6.09 7.38 4.50
C TYR A 67 5.91 8.33 5.69
N PRO A 68 4.92 8.12 6.56
CA PRO A 68 3.85 7.12 6.42
C PRO A 68 2.97 7.40 5.20
N ALA A 69 2.44 6.35 4.59
CA ALA A 69 1.61 6.50 3.39
C ALA A 69 0.32 7.23 3.74
N VAL A 70 0.02 8.27 2.98
CA VAL A 70 -1.18 9.08 3.14
C VAL A 70 -1.88 9.22 1.79
N PRO A 71 -3.18 9.58 1.76
CA PRO A 71 -3.86 9.80 0.50
C PRO A 71 -3.09 10.79 -0.39
N LEU A 72 -3.11 10.55 -1.69
CA LEU A 72 -2.31 11.34 -2.64
C LEU A 72 -2.55 12.84 -2.50
N LYS A 73 -3.78 13.27 -2.32
CA LYS A 73 -4.08 14.68 -2.13
C LYS A 73 -3.37 15.26 -0.92
N GLU A 74 -3.35 14.52 0.16
CA GLU A 74 -2.67 14.94 1.39
C GLU A 74 -1.16 14.99 1.19
N PHE A 75 -0.61 13.98 0.53
CA PHE A 75 0.81 13.93 0.23
C PHE A 75 1.25 15.14 -0.59
N LEU A 76 0.51 15.47 -1.65
CA LEU A 76 0.83 16.61 -2.50
C LEU A 76 0.69 17.92 -1.77
N LYS A 77 -0.30 18.04 -0.89
CA LYS A 77 -0.47 19.23 -0.06
C LYS A 77 0.71 19.43 0.89
N ASN A 78 1.18 18.35 1.51
CA ASN A 78 2.28 18.43 2.46
C ASN A 78 3.62 18.70 1.80
N SER A 79 3.80 18.35 0.54
CA SER A 79 5.05 18.58 -0.18
C SER A 79 5.14 19.98 -0.79
N LYS A 80 4.07 20.75 -0.79
CA LYS A 80 4.11 22.15 -1.21
C LYS A 80 4.51 23.02 -0.03
N LYS A 81 5.51 23.79 -0.26
CA LYS A 81 6.00 24.74 0.74
C LYS A 81 5.67 26.14 0.33
#